data_71b6fd16e2f1f40b0cdfdbb496fa3fb4
#
_entry.id   71b6fd16e2f1f40b0cdfdbb496fa3fb4
#
_cell.length_a   1.000
_cell.length_b   1.000
_cell.length_c   1.000
_cell.angle_alpha   90.00
_cell.angle_beta   90.00
_cell.angle_gamma   90.00
#
_symmetry.space_group_name_H-M   'P 1'
#
loop_
_entity.id
_entity.type
_entity.pdbx_description
1 polymer ?
#
loop_
_entity_poly.entity_id
_entity_poly.type
_entity_poly.pdbx_seq_one_letter_code
_entity_poly.pdbx_strand_id
1 'polypeptide(L)'
;MLSAVASLAMSLFEKDDVDIYLGAHADDAAGNAYADCSEAFTDAMGKAISIGTYEQCHLVAPFVEVNKAGIVKKGLELGTPYELTWSCYEGGDRPCGTCGTCIDRARAFAANGVPDPALEEK
;
A
#
# COMPACT_ATOMS: atom_id res chain seq x y z
N MET A 1 -6.65 -10.89 7.05
CA MET A 1 -5.29 -10.36 7.30
C MET A 1 -5.27 -9.27 8.37
N LEU A 2 -6.00 -8.16 8.24
CA LEU A 2 -5.99 -7.05 9.22
C LEU A 2 -6.36 -7.47 10.65
N SER A 3 -7.38 -8.34 10.82
CA SER A 3 -7.74 -8.87 12.15
C SER A 3 -6.61 -9.68 12.81
N ALA A 4 -5.84 -10.42 12.02
CA ALA A 4 -4.69 -11.17 12.54
C ALA A 4 -3.55 -10.22 12.96
N VAL A 5 -3.35 -9.13 12.22
CA VAL A 5 -2.38 -8.08 12.60
C VAL A 5 -2.82 -7.40 13.88
N ALA A 6 -4.10 -7.04 14.03
CA ALA A 6 -4.64 -6.45 15.25
C ALA A 6 -4.48 -7.40 16.46
N SER A 7 -4.79 -8.68 16.29
CA SER A 7 -4.59 -9.68 17.34
C SER A 7 -3.12 -9.82 17.75
N LEU A 8 -2.21 -9.81 16.79
CA LEU A 8 -0.77 -9.85 17.06
C LEU A 8 -0.32 -8.56 17.78
N ALA A 9 -0.79 -7.40 17.34
CA ALA A 9 -0.46 -6.12 17.95
C ALA A 9 -0.86 -6.09 19.43
N MET A 10 -2.09 -6.51 19.75
CA MET A 10 -2.55 -6.61 21.13
C MET A 10 -1.72 -7.58 21.98
N SER A 11 -1.21 -8.64 21.37
CA SER A 11 -0.36 -9.61 22.07
C SER A 11 1.06 -9.08 22.35
N LEU A 12 1.59 -8.23 21.49
CA LEU A 12 2.95 -7.69 21.59
C LEU A 12 3.01 -6.36 22.37
N PHE A 13 1.94 -5.57 22.31
CA PHE A 13 1.86 -4.20 22.83
C PHE A 13 0.66 -4.04 23.78
N GLU A 14 0.63 -4.83 24.84
CA GLU A 14 -0.53 -4.99 25.74
C GLU A 14 -1.09 -3.69 26.37
N LYS A 15 -0.28 -2.63 26.41
CA LYS A 15 -0.63 -1.36 27.08
C LYS A 15 -0.45 -0.11 26.21
N ASP A 16 -0.04 -0.30 24.96
CA ASP A 16 0.25 0.80 24.04
C ASP A 16 -0.90 0.99 23.06
N ASP A 17 -1.13 2.22 22.64
CA ASP A 17 -1.95 2.52 21.46
C ASP A 17 -1.15 2.16 20.22
N VAL A 18 -1.77 1.43 19.29
CA VAL A 18 -1.09 0.87 18.11
C VAL A 18 -1.75 1.30 16.82
N ASP A 19 -0.98 1.95 15.95
CA ASP A 19 -1.40 2.23 14.58
C ASP A 19 -1.01 1.09 13.65
N ILE A 20 -1.99 0.55 12.94
CA ILE A 20 -1.82 -0.48 11.90
C ILE A 20 -1.91 0.22 10.53
N TYR A 21 -0.80 0.29 9.82
CA TYR A 21 -0.75 0.94 8.51
C TYR A 21 -1.10 -0.02 7.38
N LEU A 22 -2.03 0.40 6.51
CA LEU A 22 -2.43 -0.31 5.30
C LEU A 22 -2.04 0.49 4.06
N GLY A 23 -1.34 -0.14 3.11
CA GLY A 23 -0.89 0.46 1.86
C GLY A 23 -1.94 0.45 0.74
N ALA A 24 -3.24 0.38 1.05
CA ALA A 24 -4.31 0.51 0.05
C ALA A 24 -4.26 1.87 -0.64
N HIS A 25 -4.54 1.92 -1.94
CA HIS A 25 -4.54 3.15 -2.72
C HIS A 25 -5.70 3.21 -3.74
N ALA A 26 -5.99 4.43 -4.23
CA ALA A 26 -7.17 4.71 -5.05
C ALA A 26 -7.25 3.86 -6.33
N ASP A 27 -6.13 3.60 -7.00
CA ASP A 27 -6.13 2.85 -8.26
C ASP A 27 -6.50 1.38 -8.04
N ASP A 28 -6.16 0.78 -6.89
CA ASP A 28 -6.52 -0.60 -6.56
C ASP A 28 -8.03 -0.74 -6.31
N ALA A 29 -8.69 0.29 -5.79
CA ALA A 29 -10.14 0.33 -5.62
C ALA A 29 -10.89 0.67 -6.93
N ALA A 30 -10.22 1.31 -7.90
CA ALA A 30 -10.83 1.75 -9.14
C ALA A 30 -11.37 0.57 -9.96
N GLY A 31 -12.55 0.77 -10.53
CA GLY A 31 -13.19 -0.27 -11.36
C GLY A 31 -13.59 -1.54 -10.59
N ASN A 32 -13.69 -1.50 -9.27
CA ASN A 32 -13.95 -2.64 -8.37
C ASN A 32 -12.91 -3.76 -8.48
N ALA A 33 -11.65 -3.44 -8.77
CA ALA A 33 -10.58 -4.42 -8.90
C ALA A 33 -10.29 -5.13 -7.56
N TYR A 34 -10.16 -4.34 -6.47
CA TYR A 34 -9.92 -4.86 -5.12
C TYR A 34 -10.82 -4.14 -4.12
N ALA A 35 -11.91 -4.77 -3.73
CA ALA A 35 -12.90 -4.20 -2.81
C ALA A 35 -12.32 -3.84 -1.43
N ASP A 36 -11.33 -4.60 -0.98
CA ASP A 36 -10.63 -4.42 0.30
C ASP A 36 -9.57 -3.30 0.29
N CYS A 37 -9.40 -2.61 -0.84
CA CYS A 37 -8.63 -1.38 -0.96
C CYS A 37 -9.50 -0.12 -0.99
N SER A 38 -10.82 -0.25 -0.93
CA SER A 38 -11.75 0.89 -0.95
C SER A 38 -11.77 1.65 0.37
N GLU A 39 -12.05 2.95 0.31
CA GLU A 39 -12.26 3.80 1.49
C GLU A 39 -13.36 3.22 2.40
N ALA A 40 -14.50 2.81 1.80
CA ALA A 40 -15.60 2.22 2.55
C ALA A 40 -15.19 0.95 3.32
N PHE A 41 -14.34 0.11 2.75
CA PHE A 41 -13.82 -1.07 3.44
C PHE A 41 -12.84 -0.68 4.56
N THR A 42 -11.90 0.22 4.27
CA THR A 42 -10.89 0.64 5.27
C THR A 42 -11.54 1.33 6.46
N ASP A 43 -12.56 2.16 6.25
CA ASP A 43 -13.34 2.80 7.32
C ASP A 43 -14.11 1.78 8.17
N ALA A 44 -14.85 0.88 7.51
CA ALA A 44 -15.61 -0.14 8.22
C ALA A 44 -14.70 -1.08 9.03
N MET A 45 -13.58 -1.49 8.43
CA MET A 45 -12.61 -2.37 9.08
C MET A 45 -11.85 -1.67 10.20
N GLY A 46 -11.48 -0.41 10.01
CA GLY A 46 -10.87 0.43 11.04
C GLY A 46 -11.78 0.58 12.26
N LYS A 47 -13.06 0.86 12.02
CA LYS A 47 -14.06 0.92 13.08
C LYS A 47 -14.23 -0.42 13.80
N ALA A 48 -14.28 -1.53 13.06
CA ALA A 48 -14.38 -2.86 13.65
C ALA A 48 -13.17 -3.23 14.52
N ILE A 49 -11.96 -2.92 14.03
CA ILE A 49 -10.71 -3.13 14.77
C ILE A 49 -10.71 -2.29 16.06
N SER A 50 -10.97 -1.00 15.95
CA SER A 50 -10.98 -0.09 17.10
C SER A 50 -11.96 -0.57 18.19
N ILE A 51 -13.22 -0.86 17.84
CA ILE A 51 -14.21 -1.36 18.78
C ILE A 51 -13.79 -2.72 19.36
N GLY A 52 -13.29 -3.63 18.51
CA GLY A 52 -12.90 -5.00 18.91
C GLY A 52 -11.67 -5.06 19.83
N THR A 53 -10.89 -3.99 19.88
CA THR A 53 -9.67 -3.86 20.71
C THR A 53 -9.80 -2.82 21.82
N TYR A 54 -11.02 -2.40 22.16
CA TYR A 54 -11.26 -1.33 23.14
C TYR A 54 -10.49 -0.04 22.82
N GLU A 55 -10.46 0.32 21.54
CA GLU A 55 -9.77 1.51 21.00
C GLU A 55 -8.23 1.48 21.11
N GLN A 56 -7.65 0.32 21.39
CA GLN A 56 -6.20 0.18 21.46
C GLN A 56 -5.53 0.12 20.06
N CYS A 57 -6.20 -0.46 19.06
CA CYS A 57 -5.65 -0.55 17.71
C CYS A 57 -6.43 0.34 16.74
N HIS A 58 -5.69 1.09 15.91
CA HIS A 58 -6.23 2.00 14.91
C HIS A 58 -5.73 1.62 13.51
N LEU A 59 -6.64 1.50 12.54
CA LEU A 59 -6.26 1.31 11.14
C LEU A 59 -6.01 2.65 10.48
N VAL A 60 -4.85 2.82 9.87
CA VAL A 60 -4.43 4.01 9.15
C VAL A 60 -4.16 3.64 7.69
N ALA A 61 -4.91 4.21 6.75
CA ALA A 61 -4.76 3.98 5.31
C ALA A 61 -4.43 5.31 4.60
N PRO A 62 -3.19 5.80 4.70
CA PRO A 62 -2.83 7.17 4.30
C PRO A 62 -2.89 7.41 2.79
N PHE A 63 -2.99 6.36 1.99
CA PHE A 63 -3.00 6.44 0.53
C PHE A 63 -4.33 6.02 -0.11
N VAL A 64 -5.37 5.73 0.67
CA VAL A 64 -6.65 5.19 0.16
C VAL A 64 -7.29 6.08 -0.91
N GLU A 65 -7.11 7.41 -0.82
CA GLU A 65 -7.57 8.39 -1.80
C GLU A 65 -6.46 8.84 -2.79
N VAL A 66 -5.26 8.31 -2.65
CA VAL A 66 -4.09 8.71 -3.45
C VAL A 66 -3.85 7.69 -4.56
N ASN A 67 -3.62 8.15 -5.79
CA ASN A 67 -3.24 7.28 -6.89
C ASN A 67 -1.76 6.86 -6.82
N LYS A 68 -1.37 5.87 -7.59
CA LYS A 68 0.01 5.33 -7.61
C LYS A 68 1.06 6.40 -7.95
N ALA A 69 0.73 7.38 -8.80
CA ALA A 69 1.64 8.50 -9.10
C ALA A 69 1.91 9.36 -7.87
N GLY A 70 0.89 9.63 -7.06
CA GLY A 70 1.04 10.36 -5.79
C GLY A 70 1.87 9.59 -4.76
N ILE A 71 1.74 8.26 -4.71
CA ILE A 71 2.57 7.40 -3.86
C ILE A 71 4.03 7.45 -4.30
N VAL A 72 4.30 7.33 -5.61
CA VAL A 72 5.66 7.45 -6.15
C VAL A 72 6.25 8.81 -5.82
N LYS A 73 5.48 9.90 -6.02
CA LYS A 73 5.91 11.24 -5.64
C LYS A 73 6.32 11.32 -4.17
N LYS A 74 5.48 10.80 -3.28
CA LYS A 74 5.76 10.80 -1.84
C LYS A 74 6.99 9.98 -1.50
N GLY A 75 7.16 8.82 -2.12
CA GLY A 75 8.34 7.98 -1.94
C GLY A 75 9.63 8.66 -2.43
N LEU A 76 9.60 9.37 -3.56
CA LEU A 76 10.74 10.16 -4.04
C LEU A 76 11.12 11.27 -3.06
N GLU A 77 10.14 11.98 -2.49
CA GLU A 77 10.36 13.00 -1.45
C GLU A 77 11.03 12.41 -0.19
N LEU A 78 10.69 11.17 0.16
CA LEU A 78 11.22 10.46 1.33
C LEU A 78 12.52 9.69 1.07
N GLY A 79 13.01 9.68 -0.18
CA GLY A 79 14.21 8.93 -0.57
C GLY A 79 14.01 7.41 -0.52
N THR A 80 12.81 6.93 -0.85
CA THR A 80 12.53 5.49 -0.92
C THR A 80 13.45 4.83 -1.95
N PRO A 81 14.16 3.74 -1.59
CA PRO A 81 15.06 3.03 -2.50
C PRO A 81 14.25 2.17 -3.49
N TYR A 82 13.67 2.80 -4.48
CA TYR A 82 12.78 2.16 -5.45
C TYR A 82 13.44 1.04 -6.26
N GLU A 83 14.75 1.06 -6.40
CA GLU A 83 15.55 -0.02 -7.02
C GLU A 83 15.47 -1.34 -6.25
N LEU A 84 15.08 -1.30 -4.96
CA LEU A 84 14.87 -2.47 -4.11
C LEU A 84 13.41 -2.90 -4.03
N THR A 85 12.49 -2.17 -4.68
CA THR A 85 11.05 -2.46 -4.63
C THR A 85 10.60 -3.32 -5.80
N TRP A 86 9.58 -4.16 -5.54
CA TRP A 86 9.04 -5.08 -6.53
C TRP A 86 7.51 -5.01 -6.57
N SER A 87 6.93 -4.97 -7.77
CA SER A 87 5.48 -4.99 -7.96
C SER A 87 4.98 -5.97 -9.03
N CYS A 88 5.89 -6.63 -9.76
CA CYS A 88 5.53 -7.56 -10.82
C CYS A 88 4.92 -8.86 -10.25
N TYR A 89 3.78 -9.29 -10.78
CA TYR A 89 3.14 -10.54 -10.38
C TYR A 89 3.69 -11.79 -11.07
N GLU A 90 4.38 -11.62 -12.21
CA GLU A 90 4.91 -12.77 -12.97
C GLU A 90 6.16 -13.40 -12.34
N GLY A 91 6.83 -12.69 -11.42
CA GLY A 91 8.10 -13.12 -10.86
C GLY A 91 9.26 -13.01 -11.85
N GLY A 92 10.34 -13.78 -11.62
CA GLY A 92 11.56 -13.78 -12.45
C GLY A 92 12.64 -12.84 -11.91
N ASP A 93 13.73 -12.70 -12.66
CA ASP A 93 14.88 -11.86 -12.27
C ASP A 93 14.68 -10.37 -12.55
N ARG A 94 13.71 -10.05 -13.41
CA ARG A 94 13.34 -8.68 -13.79
C ARG A 94 11.82 -8.55 -13.90
N PRO A 95 11.25 -7.35 -13.64
CA PRO A 95 9.83 -7.10 -13.90
C PRO A 95 9.47 -7.37 -15.36
N CYS A 96 8.34 -8.02 -15.64
CA CYS A 96 7.94 -8.41 -17.00
C CYS A 96 7.60 -7.22 -17.90
N GLY A 97 7.29 -6.05 -17.36
CA GLY A 97 6.91 -4.84 -18.10
C GLY A 97 5.51 -4.87 -18.71
N THR A 98 4.81 -6.00 -18.69
CA THR A 98 3.55 -6.22 -19.42
C THR A 98 2.34 -6.50 -18.54
N CYS A 99 2.52 -6.96 -17.30
CA CYS A 99 1.38 -7.14 -16.39
C CYS A 99 0.83 -5.77 -15.91
N GLY A 100 -0.41 -5.78 -15.42
CA GLY A 100 -1.10 -4.56 -14.99
C GLY A 100 -0.27 -3.72 -14.01
N THR A 101 0.33 -4.36 -13.01
CA THR A 101 1.14 -3.67 -12.00
C THR A 101 2.43 -3.08 -12.54
N CYS A 102 3.07 -3.71 -13.54
CA CYS A 102 4.23 -3.14 -14.22
C CYS A 102 3.85 -1.91 -15.05
N ILE A 103 2.73 -1.98 -15.79
CA ILE A 103 2.22 -0.87 -16.59
C ILE A 103 1.88 0.32 -15.68
N ASP A 104 1.17 0.08 -14.59
CA ASP A 104 0.76 1.14 -13.66
C ASP A 104 1.97 1.74 -12.93
N ARG A 105 2.96 0.91 -12.58
CA ARG A 105 4.21 1.39 -12.00
C ARG A 105 4.95 2.30 -12.99
N ALA A 106 5.14 1.87 -14.23
CA ALA A 106 5.80 2.68 -15.27
C ALA A 106 5.08 4.02 -15.50
N ARG A 107 3.74 4.01 -15.55
CA ARG A 107 2.94 5.24 -15.66
C ARG A 107 3.13 6.17 -14.46
N ALA A 108 3.20 5.62 -13.25
CA ALA A 108 3.37 6.40 -12.05
C ALA A 108 4.74 7.10 -12.00
N PHE A 109 5.81 6.43 -12.41
CA PHE A 109 7.14 7.05 -12.54
C PHE A 109 7.17 8.09 -13.65
N ALA A 110 6.62 7.80 -14.83
CA ALA A 110 6.53 8.73 -15.95
C ALA A 110 5.74 10.00 -15.58
N ALA A 111 4.65 9.89 -14.82
CA ALA A 111 3.89 11.02 -14.32
C ALA A 111 4.69 11.95 -13.38
N ASN A 112 5.73 11.42 -12.75
CA ASN A 112 6.66 12.19 -11.91
C ASN A 112 7.92 12.65 -12.66
N GLY A 113 8.01 12.40 -13.97
CA GLY A 113 9.12 12.83 -14.82
C GLY A 113 10.46 12.14 -14.53
N VAL A 114 10.43 10.97 -13.90
CA VAL A 114 11.62 10.17 -13.57
C VAL A 114 11.51 8.76 -14.13
N PRO A 115 12.62 8.10 -14.50
CA PRO A 115 12.61 6.69 -14.89
C PRO A 115 12.36 5.80 -13.68
N ASP A 116 11.85 4.58 -13.92
CA ASP A 116 11.72 3.57 -12.86
C ASP A 116 13.07 2.88 -12.62
N PRO A 117 13.69 3.05 -11.44
CA PRO A 117 15.02 2.49 -11.16
C PRO A 117 15.05 0.96 -11.18
N ALA A 118 13.91 0.28 -11.04
CA ALA A 118 13.85 -1.18 -11.11
C ALA A 118 13.99 -1.72 -12.55
N LEU A 119 13.82 -0.86 -13.56
CA LEU A 119 13.93 -1.19 -14.98
C LEU A 119 15.26 -0.74 -15.58
N GLU A 120 16.06 0.03 -14.87
CA GLU A 120 17.39 0.46 -15.34
C GLU A 120 18.35 -0.74 -15.36
N GLU A 121 19.15 -0.81 -16.42
CA GLU A 121 20.21 -1.82 -16.51
C GLU A 121 21.32 -1.49 -15.50
N LYS A 122 21.62 -2.47 -14.65
CA LYS A 122 22.76 -2.39 -13.73
C LYS A 122 24.04 -2.80 -14.45
#